data_d1363bfeec91205320277f9f8d62a185
#
_entry.id   d1363bfeec91205320277f9f8d62a185
#
_cell.length_a   1.000
_cell.length_b   1.000
_cell.length_c   1.000
_cell.angle_alpha   90.00
_cell.angle_beta   90.00
_cell.angle_gamma   90.00
#
_symmetry.space_group_name_H-M   'P 1'
#
loop_
_entity.id
_entity.type
_entity.pdbx_description
1 polymer ?
#
loop_
_entity_poly.entity_id
_entity_poly.type
_entity_poly.pdbx_seq_one_letter_code
_entity_poly.pdbx_strand_id
1 'polypeptide(L)'
;MNLQCRVELARAYKAGPQIARVLSEDWCGRELYCAACSSDRLLSSRANTPAIDFVCPQCDQCFQLKGFKTWNQKKIPDAAYDSMLRAIKSDRVPNLLILQYSADWLVKNLLLVPRVFFSETVIEKRPPLSPKARRAGWVGCNILLDRIPRDGKIPVVANGSTVAQHQVREEFSRIRKLAEVPPSVRGWTLDVLTTIRKLAKPRFSLQELYGLEPYLQNIHPHNRNVRPKIRQQLQVLRDLGLIEFTSPGNYAVRG
;
A
#
# COMPACT_ATOMS: atom_id res chain seq x y z
N MET A 1 0.90 -14.68 -17.18
CA MET A 1 1.55 -14.82 -15.86
C MET A 1 1.43 -16.30 -15.42
N ASN A 2 2.55 -16.99 -15.23
CA ASN A 2 2.58 -18.32 -14.64
C ASN A 2 2.68 -18.16 -13.11
N LEU A 3 1.80 -18.82 -12.35
CA LEU A 3 1.76 -18.63 -10.90
C LEU A 3 2.72 -19.56 -10.12
N GLN A 4 3.40 -20.50 -10.78
CA GLN A 4 4.32 -21.44 -10.14
C GLN A 4 5.71 -20.82 -10.00
N CYS A 5 6.26 -20.86 -8.78
CA CYS A 5 7.66 -20.51 -8.52
C CYS A 5 8.59 -21.63 -9.00
N ARG A 6 9.80 -21.29 -9.38
CA ARG A 6 10.85 -22.24 -9.80
C ARG A 6 11.60 -22.76 -8.59
N VAL A 7 11.06 -23.82 -7.97
CA VAL A 7 11.55 -24.37 -6.68
C VAL A 7 13.00 -24.87 -6.76
N GLU A 8 13.47 -25.23 -7.94
CA GLU A 8 14.84 -25.66 -8.20
C GLU A 8 15.90 -24.60 -7.85
N LEU A 9 15.56 -23.31 -7.95
CA LEU A 9 16.46 -22.20 -7.60
C LEU A 9 16.79 -22.12 -6.11
N ALA A 10 15.94 -22.74 -5.28
CA ALA A 10 16.12 -22.70 -3.84
C ALA A 10 16.85 -23.94 -3.27
N ARG A 11 17.26 -24.92 -4.11
CA ARG A 11 17.87 -26.19 -3.66
C ARG A 11 19.12 -26.00 -2.80
N ALA A 12 19.88 -24.93 -3.02
CA ALA A 12 21.11 -24.63 -2.26
C ALA A 12 20.83 -23.99 -0.89
N TYR A 13 19.59 -23.59 -0.60
CA TYR A 13 19.23 -22.87 0.62
C TYR A 13 18.48 -23.77 1.61
N LYS A 14 18.82 -23.60 2.91
CA LYS A 14 18.18 -24.36 4.01
C LYS A 14 17.23 -23.51 4.85
N ALA A 15 17.47 -22.20 4.91
CA ALA A 15 16.67 -21.28 5.73
C ALA A 15 15.39 -20.88 5.01
N GLY A 16 14.22 -21.16 5.61
CA GLY A 16 12.90 -20.87 5.04
C GLY A 16 12.73 -19.43 4.56
N PRO A 17 13.13 -18.39 5.32
CA PRO A 17 13.06 -17.00 4.85
C PRO A 17 13.92 -16.72 3.60
N GLN A 18 15.06 -17.36 3.46
CA GLN A 18 15.94 -17.20 2.31
C GLN A 18 15.36 -17.90 1.08
N ILE A 19 14.83 -19.11 1.25
CA ILE A 19 14.09 -19.83 0.20
C ILE A 19 12.93 -18.97 -0.31
N ALA A 20 12.10 -18.46 0.61
CA ALA A 20 10.95 -17.61 0.27
C ALA A 20 11.39 -16.36 -0.51
N ARG A 21 12.45 -15.71 -0.09
CA ARG A 21 13.01 -14.55 -0.76
C ARG A 21 13.45 -14.87 -2.18
N VAL A 22 14.30 -15.88 -2.37
CA VAL A 22 14.82 -16.26 -3.70
C VAL A 22 13.69 -16.61 -4.67
N LEU A 23 12.73 -17.42 -4.22
CA LEU A 23 11.64 -17.86 -5.07
C LEU A 23 10.67 -16.72 -5.43
N SER A 24 10.35 -15.84 -4.47
CA SER A 24 9.44 -14.73 -4.72
C SER A 24 10.10 -13.62 -5.56
N GLU A 25 11.38 -13.32 -5.34
CA GLU A 25 12.12 -12.35 -6.15
C GLU A 25 12.27 -12.84 -7.61
N ASP A 26 12.62 -14.12 -7.81
CA ASP A 26 12.68 -14.71 -9.15
C ASP A 26 11.31 -14.66 -9.85
N TRP A 27 10.25 -15.06 -9.15
CA TRP A 27 8.90 -15.05 -9.71
C TRP A 27 8.49 -13.62 -10.14
N CYS A 28 8.68 -12.64 -9.26
CA CYS A 28 8.38 -11.24 -9.55
C CYS A 28 9.17 -10.70 -10.74
N GLY A 29 10.47 -10.99 -10.82
CA GLY A 29 11.31 -10.53 -11.93
C GLY A 29 10.91 -11.10 -13.29
N ARG A 30 10.31 -12.29 -13.33
CA ARG A 30 9.86 -12.95 -14.58
C ARG A 30 8.45 -12.58 -14.99
N GLU A 31 7.55 -12.45 -14.03
CA GLU A 31 6.11 -12.41 -14.30
C GLU A 31 5.50 -11.01 -14.16
N LEU A 32 6.17 -10.08 -13.42
CA LEU A 32 5.58 -8.79 -13.17
C LEU A 32 5.90 -7.75 -14.25
N TYR A 33 4.92 -6.93 -14.47
CA TYR A 33 4.95 -5.74 -15.33
C TYR A 33 4.76 -4.47 -14.48
N CYS A 34 5.00 -3.31 -15.07
CA CYS A 34 4.73 -2.03 -14.41
C CYS A 34 3.23 -1.69 -14.47
N ALA A 35 2.64 -1.39 -13.31
CA ALA A 35 1.26 -0.90 -13.24
C ALA A 35 1.13 0.58 -13.60
N ALA A 36 2.22 1.35 -13.54
CA ALA A 36 2.23 2.79 -13.76
C ALA A 36 2.44 3.21 -15.23
N CYS A 37 2.97 2.31 -16.08
CA CYS A 37 3.23 2.56 -17.49
C CYS A 37 3.08 1.28 -18.34
N SER A 38 3.42 1.37 -19.63
CA SER A 38 3.30 0.26 -20.59
C SER A 38 4.40 -0.80 -20.49
N SER A 39 5.40 -0.64 -19.60
CA SER A 39 6.47 -1.62 -19.46
C SER A 39 5.94 -2.99 -19.06
N ASP A 40 6.32 -4.01 -19.80
CA ASP A 40 5.91 -5.41 -19.55
C ASP A 40 6.84 -6.15 -18.60
N ARG A 41 7.80 -5.46 -17.99
CA ARG A 41 8.74 -6.05 -17.04
C ARG A 41 9.15 -5.07 -15.95
N LEU A 42 9.56 -5.63 -14.82
CA LEU A 42 10.31 -4.94 -13.77
C LEU A 42 11.74 -5.51 -13.75
N LEU A 43 12.71 -4.67 -13.46
CA LEU A 43 14.11 -5.08 -13.29
C LEU A 43 14.45 -5.17 -11.81
N SER A 44 15.17 -6.22 -11.41
CA SER A 44 15.70 -6.31 -10.05
C SER A 44 16.62 -5.11 -9.75
N SER A 45 16.46 -4.52 -8.57
CA SER A 45 17.34 -3.45 -8.11
C SER A 45 18.74 -3.99 -7.85
N ARG A 46 19.73 -3.09 -7.72
CA ARG A 46 21.09 -3.47 -7.29
C ARG A 46 21.03 -4.12 -5.91
N ALA A 47 21.85 -5.14 -5.71
CA ALA A 47 21.96 -5.79 -4.42
C ALA A 47 22.20 -4.76 -3.29
N ASN A 48 21.53 -4.96 -2.16
CA ASN A 48 21.58 -4.07 -0.98
C ASN A 48 21.00 -2.67 -1.17
N THR A 49 20.18 -2.43 -2.21
CA THR A 49 19.39 -1.19 -2.29
C THR A 49 18.33 -1.19 -1.18
N PRO A 50 18.35 -0.24 -0.23
CA PRO A 50 17.43 -0.28 0.90
C PRO A 50 15.97 -0.15 0.45
N ALA A 51 15.12 -1.11 0.86
CA ALA A 51 13.68 -1.13 0.64
C ALA A 51 13.21 -1.08 -0.84
N ILE A 52 14.08 -1.33 -1.81
CA ILE A 52 13.73 -1.39 -3.22
C ILE A 52 14.22 -2.72 -3.78
N ASP A 53 13.28 -3.55 -4.22
CA ASP A 53 13.57 -4.85 -4.81
C ASP A 53 13.50 -4.81 -6.35
N PHE A 54 12.63 -3.96 -6.91
CA PHE A 54 12.45 -3.82 -8.35
C PHE A 54 12.30 -2.36 -8.77
N VAL A 55 12.70 -2.07 -10.02
CA VAL A 55 12.56 -0.76 -10.67
C VAL A 55 11.98 -0.96 -12.07
N CYS A 56 11.07 -0.09 -12.46
CA CYS A 56 10.57 -0.07 -13.84
C CYS A 56 11.60 0.61 -14.76
N PRO A 57 12.01 -0.05 -15.88
CA PRO A 57 13.02 0.52 -16.79
C PRO A 57 12.50 1.70 -17.64
N GLN A 58 11.17 1.96 -17.66
CA GLN A 58 10.58 3.02 -18.49
C GLN A 58 10.16 4.25 -17.69
N CYS A 59 9.68 4.09 -16.44
CA CYS A 59 9.13 5.19 -15.66
C CYS A 59 9.75 5.32 -14.27
N ASP A 60 10.81 4.57 -13.97
CA ASP A 60 11.59 4.60 -12.73
C ASP A 60 10.77 4.36 -11.44
N GLN A 61 9.54 3.87 -11.57
CA GLN A 61 8.76 3.47 -10.39
C GLN A 61 9.47 2.35 -9.65
N CYS A 62 9.65 2.55 -8.35
CA CYS A 62 10.29 1.60 -7.45
C CYS A 62 9.24 0.74 -6.74
N PHE A 63 9.61 -0.53 -6.50
CA PHE A 63 8.75 -1.52 -5.85
C PHE A 63 9.52 -2.27 -4.77
N GLN A 64 8.88 -2.45 -3.62
CA GLN A 64 9.33 -3.32 -2.53
C GLN A 64 8.47 -4.58 -2.54
N LEU A 65 9.09 -5.75 -2.31
CA LEU A 65 8.41 -7.03 -2.23
C LEU A 65 8.38 -7.56 -0.80
N LYS A 66 7.21 -8.02 -0.37
CA LYS A 66 7.02 -8.77 0.88
C LYS A 66 6.33 -10.10 0.59
N GLY A 67 7.03 -11.20 0.79
CA GLY A 67 6.49 -12.54 0.59
C GLY A 67 6.03 -13.17 1.91
N PHE A 68 4.83 -13.80 1.90
CA PHE A 68 4.24 -14.46 3.06
C PHE A 68 3.63 -15.81 2.68
N LYS A 69 3.80 -16.82 3.54
CA LYS A 69 3.04 -18.07 3.46
C LYS A 69 1.63 -17.88 4.00
N THR A 70 1.51 -17.11 5.10
CA THR A 70 0.22 -16.75 5.71
C THR A 70 0.07 -15.24 5.67
N TRP A 71 -1.02 -14.76 5.12
CA TRP A 71 -1.29 -13.33 4.98
C TRP A 71 -2.17 -12.81 6.13
N ASN A 72 -1.67 -11.81 6.83
CA ASN A 72 -2.49 -11.02 7.73
C ASN A 72 -3.08 -9.82 6.95
N GLN A 73 -4.38 -9.88 6.65
CA GLN A 73 -5.08 -8.82 5.90
C GLN A 73 -5.19 -7.49 6.63
N LYS A 74 -4.94 -7.46 7.94
CA LYS A 74 -5.04 -6.22 8.74
C LYS A 74 -3.73 -5.47 8.78
N LYS A 75 -2.60 -6.18 8.90
CA LYS A 75 -1.29 -5.55 9.01
C LYS A 75 -0.14 -6.48 8.63
N ILE A 76 0.94 -5.90 8.14
CA ILE A 76 2.18 -6.59 7.81
C ILE A 76 3.39 -5.91 8.45
N PRO A 77 4.42 -6.67 8.87
CA PRO A 77 5.65 -6.09 9.39
C PRO A 77 6.48 -5.47 8.27
N ASP A 78 7.15 -4.35 8.58
CA ASP A 78 8.09 -3.71 7.67
C ASP A 78 9.33 -3.20 8.39
N ALA A 79 10.05 -2.26 7.77
CA ALA A 79 11.33 -1.68 8.12
C ALA A 79 11.39 -1.02 9.52
N ALA A 80 12.51 -0.36 9.84
CA ALA A 80 12.66 0.47 11.01
C ALA A 80 11.65 1.63 10.97
N TYR A 81 10.96 1.87 12.10
CA TYR A 81 9.90 2.87 12.22
C TYR A 81 10.34 4.27 11.76
N ASP A 82 11.45 4.77 12.29
CA ASP A 82 11.93 6.11 11.96
C ASP A 82 12.37 6.25 10.49
N SER A 83 12.89 5.16 9.90
CA SER A 83 13.25 5.15 8.48
C SER A 83 12.02 5.21 7.59
N MET A 84 10.95 4.48 7.96
CA MET A 84 9.67 4.54 7.26
C MET A 84 9.06 5.95 7.33
N LEU A 85 9.03 6.57 8.50
CA LEU A 85 8.50 7.94 8.63
C LEU A 85 9.29 8.96 7.81
N ARG A 86 10.63 8.86 7.81
CA ARG A 86 11.47 9.71 6.95
C ARG A 86 11.17 9.50 5.46
N ALA A 87 11.01 8.26 5.03
CA ALA A 87 10.67 7.93 3.64
C ALA A 87 9.30 8.52 3.23
N ILE A 88 8.30 8.44 4.11
CA ILE A 88 6.97 9.04 3.88
C ILE A 88 7.08 10.56 3.75
N LYS A 89 7.75 11.23 4.68
CA LYS A 89 7.91 12.69 4.68
C LYS A 89 8.65 13.21 3.44
N SER A 90 9.62 12.46 2.94
CA SER A 90 10.38 12.80 1.73
C SER A 90 9.78 12.27 0.43
N ASP A 91 8.59 11.67 0.47
CA ASP A 91 7.89 11.04 -0.66
C ASP A 91 8.72 9.97 -1.40
N ARG A 92 9.56 9.23 -0.67
CA ARG A 92 10.48 8.20 -1.22
C ARG A 92 10.08 6.77 -0.89
N VAL A 93 8.85 6.55 -0.44
CA VAL A 93 8.34 5.19 -0.23
C VAL A 93 8.15 4.51 -1.58
N PRO A 94 8.63 3.27 -1.79
CA PRO A 94 8.32 2.51 -2.99
C PRO A 94 6.87 2.03 -3.00
N ASN A 95 6.36 1.65 -4.16
CA ASN A 95 5.13 0.86 -4.25
C ASN A 95 5.36 -0.49 -3.55
N LEU A 96 4.38 -1.00 -2.83
CA LEU A 96 4.53 -2.24 -2.08
C LEU A 96 3.80 -3.39 -2.78
N LEU A 97 4.52 -4.46 -3.02
CA LEU A 97 4.02 -5.74 -3.50
C LEU A 97 3.92 -6.71 -2.33
N ILE A 98 2.71 -7.18 -2.04
CA ILE A 98 2.46 -8.16 -0.97
C ILE A 98 2.08 -9.47 -1.64
N LEU A 99 3.00 -10.43 -1.63
CA LEU A 99 2.84 -11.72 -2.28
C LEU A 99 2.52 -12.79 -1.24
N GLN A 100 1.48 -13.57 -1.48
CA GLN A 100 1.16 -14.78 -0.75
C GLN A 100 1.40 -16.01 -1.61
N TYR A 101 2.14 -16.96 -1.07
CA TYR A 101 2.41 -18.25 -1.71
C TYR A 101 1.90 -19.43 -0.85
N SER A 102 1.56 -20.55 -1.51
CA SER A 102 1.16 -21.80 -0.86
C SER A 102 2.37 -22.61 -0.39
N ALA A 103 2.10 -23.74 0.28
CA ALA A 103 3.15 -24.70 0.64
C ALA A 103 3.90 -25.26 -0.60
N ASP A 104 3.21 -25.37 -1.72
CA ASP A 104 3.73 -25.87 -3.01
C ASP A 104 4.33 -24.74 -3.87
N TRP A 105 4.58 -23.58 -3.27
CA TRP A 105 5.18 -22.41 -3.95
C TRP A 105 4.37 -21.90 -5.15
N LEU A 106 3.05 -22.03 -5.07
CA LEU A 106 2.12 -21.41 -6.01
C LEU A 106 1.70 -20.03 -5.48
N VAL A 107 1.79 -18.99 -6.29
CA VAL A 107 1.33 -17.65 -5.93
C VAL A 107 -0.20 -17.66 -5.85
N LYS A 108 -0.73 -17.37 -4.66
CA LYS A 108 -2.17 -17.33 -4.37
C LYS A 108 -2.73 -15.92 -4.46
N ASN A 109 -2.00 -14.96 -3.92
CA ASN A 109 -2.40 -13.56 -3.96
C ASN A 109 -1.18 -12.68 -4.19
N LEU A 110 -1.37 -11.65 -4.98
CA LEU A 110 -0.42 -10.53 -5.11
C LEU A 110 -1.22 -9.23 -5.07
N LEU A 111 -0.96 -8.44 -4.04
CA LEU A 111 -1.57 -7.13 -3.84
C LEU A 111 -0.53 -6.05 -4.09
N LEU A 112 -0.87 -5.08 -4.94
CA LEU A 112 -0.10 -3.86 -5.13
C LEU A 112 -0.71 -2.75 -4.27
N VAL A 113 0.11 -2.14 -3.42
CA VAL A 113 -0.22 -0.92 -2.67
C VAL A 113 0.62 0.23 -3.24
N PRO A 114 0.00 1.17 -3.98
CA PRO A 114 0.70 2.31 -4.54
C PRO A 114 1.30 3.20 -3.45
N ARG A 115 2.49 3.74 -3.68
CA ARG A 115 3.26 4.55 -2.74
C ARG A 115 2.49 5.75 -2.16
N VAL A 116 1.56 6.28 -2.93
CA VAL A 116 0.75 7.44 -2.54
C VAL A 116 -0.17 7.17 -1.34
N PHE A 117 -0.45 5.90 -1.01
CA PHE A 117 -1.28 5.51 0.13
C PHE A 117 -0.50 5.39 1.44
N PHE A 118 0.80 5.61 1.44
CA PHE A 118 1.58 5.63 2.67
C PHE A 118 1.53 7.02 3.31
N SER A 119 0.94 7.07 4.49
CA SER A 119 0.91 8.21 5.41
C SER A 119 1.37 7.77 6.80
N GLU A 120 1.69 8.71 7.68
CA GLU A 120 2.10 8.39 9.05
C GLU A 120 1.02 7.60 9.80
N THR A 121 -0.27 7.85 9.50
CA THR A 121 -1.42 7.22 10.16
C THR A 121 -1.62 5.74 9.81
N VAL A 122 -1.04 5.26 8.69
CA VAL A 122 -1.05 3.84 8.33
C VAL A 122 0.15 3.07 8.89
N ILE A 123 1.04 3.73 9.63
CA ILE A 123 2.23 3.12 10.21
C ILE A 123 2.08 2.97 11.72
N GLU A 124 2.10 1.73 12.19
CA GLU A 124 2.09 1.38 13.61
C GLU A 124 3.52 1.17 14.11
N LYS A 125 3.92 1.88 15.15
CA LYS A 125 5.20 1.66 15.83
C LYS A 125 5.14 0.36 16.62
N ARG A 126 6.13 -0.52 16.45
CA ARG A 126 6.24 -1.76 17.21
C ARG A 126 6.99 -1.53 18.52
N PRO A 127 6.77 -2.36 19.55
CA PRO A 127 7.65 -2.36 20.71
C PRO A 127 9.11 -2.63 20.30
N PRO A 128 10.09 -2.06 21.01
CA PRO A 128 11.50 -2.37 20.78
C PRO A 128 11.78 -3.86 20.98
N LEU A 129 12.75 -4.39 20.24
CA LEU A 129 13.20 -5.76 20.45
C LEU A 129 13.78 -5.91 21.86
N SER A 130 13.54 -7.08 22.46
CA SER A 130 13.97 -7.36 23.82
C SER A 130 15.50 -7.21 23.99
N PRO A 131 15.99 -6.95 25.23
CA PRO A 131 17.43 -6.85 25.50
C PRO A 131 18.23 -8.11 25.12
N LYS A 132 17.57 -9.27 25.04
CA LYS A 132 18.20 -10.55 24.65
C LYS A 132 18.26 -10.78 23.13
N ALA A 133 17.64 -9.91 22.34
CA ALA A 133 17.65 -10.04 20.87
C ALA A 133 18.99 -9.59 20.28
N ARG A 134 19.42 -10.18 19.16
CA ARG A 134 20.64 -9.78 18.43
C ARG A 134 20.68 -8.28 18.09
N ARG A 135 19.51 -7.66 17.91
CA ARG A 135 19.33 -6.22 17.64
C ARG A 135 18.50 -5.60 18.76
N ALA A 136 18.95 -5.75 20.01
CA ALA A 136 18.26 -5.18 21.18
C ALA A 136 17.95 -3.70 20.99
N GLY A 137 16.76 -3.28 21.39
CA GLY A 137 16.30 -1.90 21.27
C GLY A 137 15.86 -1.47 19.86
N TRP A 138 16.05 -2.29 18.81
CA TRP A 138 15.56 -1.94 17.47
C TRP A 138 14.03 -1.88 17.43
N VAL A 139 13.52 -0.79 16.86
CA VAL A 139 12.09 -0.54 16.72
C VAL A 139 11.68 -0.66 15.26
N GLY A 140 10.86 -1.66 14.97
CA GLY A 140 10.25 -1.84 13.66
C GLY A 140 8.89 -1.15 13.54
N CYS A 141 8.27 -1.26 12.38
CA CYS A 141 6.89 -0.84 12.17
C CYS A 141 6.03 -1.96 11.60
N ASN A 142 4.71 -1.76 11.68
CA ASN A 142 3.74 -2.48 10.87
C ASN A 142 3.04 -1.49 9.93
N ILE A 143 2.72 -1.94 8.73
CA ILE A 143 1.83 -1.24 7.80
C ILE A 143 0.42 -1.74 8.09
N LEU A 144 -0.49 -0.83 8.44
CA LEU A 144 -1.89 -1.12 8.77
C LEU A 144 -2.73 -1.14 7.49
N LEU A 145 -2.88 -2.32 6.89
CA LEU A 145 -3.61 -2.50 5.64
C LEU A 145 -5.11 -2.18 5.77
N ASP A 146 -5.69 -2.32 6.96
CA ASP A 146 -7.07 -1.97 7.25
C ASP A 146 -7.33 -0.45 7.28
N ARG A 147 -6.26 0.36 7.38
CA ARG A 147 -6.32 1.83 7.24
C ARG A 147 -6.09 2.32 5.82
N ILE A 148 -5.68 1.46 4.91
CA ILE A 148 -5.57 1.79 3.49
C ILE A 148 -6.95 1.55 2.85
N PRO A 149 -7.53 2.53 2.13
CA PRO A 149 -8.81 2.35 1.46
C PRO A 149 -8.70 1.29 0.35
N ARG A 150 -9.83 0.78 -0.13
CA ARG A 150 -9.86 -0.22 -1.21
C ARG A 150 -9.13 0.25 -2.46
N ASP A 151 -9.20 1.54 -2.76
CA ASP A 151 -8.54 2.19 -3.90
C ASP A 151 -7.01 2.02 -3.87
N GLY A 152 -6.43 1.87 -2.69
CA GLY A 152 -5.00 1.62 -2.46
C GLY A 152 -4.62 0.15 -2.37
N LYS A 153 -5.53 -0.78 -2.71
CA LYS A 153 -5.32 -2.23 -2.63
C LYS A 153 -5.67 -2.86 -3.97
N ILE A 154 -4.73 -2.79 -4.92
CA ILE A 154 -4.93 -3.24 -6.30
C ILE A 154 -4.53 -4.72 -6.42
N PRO A 155 -5.47 -5.66 -6.64
CA PRO A 155 -5.13 -7.06 -6.82
C PRO A 155 -4.47 -7.28 -8.19
N VAL A 156 -3.33 -7.95 -8.21
CA VAL A 156 -2.64 -8.43 -9.42
C VAL A 156 -2.88 -9.93 -9.60
N VAL A 157 -2.88 -10.66 -8.49
CA VAL A 157 -3.32 -12.06 -8.40
C VAL A 157 -4.29 -12.16 -7.24
N ALA A 158 -5.45 -12.78 -7.47
CA ALA A 158 -6.48 -12.97 -6.45
C ALA A 158 -6.91 -14.44 -6.43
N ASN A 159 -6.76 -15.11 -5.29
CA ASN A 159 -7.15 -16.51 -5.08
C ASN A 159 -6.63 -17.47 -6.15
N GLY A 160 -5.38 -17.29 -6.61
CA GLY A 160 -4.77 -18.12 -7.63
C GLY A 160 -5.23 -17.81 -9.07
N SER A 161 -5.89 -16.68 -9.27
CA SER A 161 -6.28 -16.19 -10.60
C SER A 161 -5.64 -14.83 -10.89
N THR A 162 -5.13 -14.65 -12.09
CA THR A 162 -4.50 -13.37 -12.51
C THR A 162 -5.57 -12.35 -12.88
N VAL A 163 -5.38 -11.12 -12.44
CA VAL A 163 -6.19 -9.98 -12.91
C VAL A 163 -5.60 -9.49 -14.23
N ALA A 164 -6.46 -9.10 -15.17
CA ALA A 164 -6.02 -8.61 -16.47
C ALA A 164 -5.13 -7.36 -16.33
N GLN A 165 -4.00 -7.33 -17.04
CA GLN A 165 -3.00 -6.27 -16.93
C GLN A 165 -3.57 -4.87 -17.16
N HIS A 166 -4.49 -4.71 -18.13
CA HIS A 166 -5.13 -3.43 -18.40
C HIS A 166 -5.99 -2.94 -17.21
N GLN A 167 -6.68 -3.85 -16.49
CA GLN A 167 -7.47 -3.51 -15.32
C GLN A 167 -6.58 -3.02 -14.17
N VAL A 168 -5.45 -3.71 -13.92
CA VAL A 168 -4.47 -3.29 -12.90
C VAL A 168 -3.92 -1.90 -13.22
N ARG A 169 -3.58 -1.64 -14.49
CA ARG A 169 -3.08 -0.34 -14.95
C ARG A 169 -4.15 0.74 -14.86
N GLU A 170 -5.40 0.42 -15.17
CA GLU A 170 -6.52 1.34 -15.03
C GLU A 170 -6.75 1.74 -13.57
N GLU A 171 -6.79 0.79 -12.64
CA GLU A 171 -6.92 1.06 -11.22
C GLU A 171 -5.76 1.92 -10.70
N PHE A 172 -4.52 1.62 -11.11
CA PHE A 172 -3.36 2.42 -10.77
C PHE A 172 -3.45 3.85 -11.34
N SER A 173 -3.94 4.01 -12.57
CA SER A 173 -4.10 5.31 -13.22
C SER A 173 -5.12 6.20 -12.51
N ARG A 174 -6.23 5.64 -12.02
CA ARG A 174 -7.29 6.37 -11.30
C ARG A 174 -6.78 7.12 -10.08
N ILE A 175 -5.78 6.55 -9.39
CA ILE A 175 -5.22 7.15 -8.17
C ILE A 175 -3.96 8.00 -8.43
N ARG A 176 -3.52 8.10 -9.68
CA ARG A 176 -2.28 8.79 -10.04
C ARG A 176 -2.23 10.24 -9.56
N LYS A 177 -3.36 10.95 -9.64
CA LYS A 177 -3.50 12.35 -9.18
C LYS A 177 -3.24 12.53 -7.68
N LEU A 178 -3.36 11.48 -6.86
CA LEU A 178 -2.98 11.56 -5.44
C LEU A 178 -1.49 11.88 -5.24
N ALA A 179 -0.65 11.59 -6.22
CA ALA A 179 0.78 11.94 -6.17
C ALA A 179 1.02 13.46 -6.24
N GLU A 180 0.07 14.23 -6.77
CA GLU A 180 0.13 15.69 -6.84
C GLU A 180 -0.18 16.35 -5.48
N VAL A 181 -0.81 15.61 -4.56
CA VAL A 181 -1.08 16.09 -3.19
C VAL A 181 0.19 15.99 -2.37
N PRO A 182 0.66 17.09 -1.75
CA PRO A 182 1.85 17.06 -0.91
C PRO A 182 1.73 16.04 0.24
N PRO A 183 2.81 15.33 0.62
CA PRO A 183 2.78 14.32 1.68
C PRO A 183 2.19 14.83 3.01
N SER A 184 2.44 16.10 3.36
CA SER A 184 1.94 16.74 4.59
C SER A 184 0.40 16.90 4.61
N VAL A 185 -0.24 16.96 3.43
CA VAL A 185 -1.71 17.08 3.29
C VAL A 185 -2.33 15.72 3.00
N ARG A 186 -1.62 14.88 2.24
CA ARG A 186 -2.08 13.59 1.73
C ARG A 186 -2.58 12.65 2.83
N GLY A 187 -1.95 12.66 4.00
CA GLY A 187 -2.38 11.85 5.15
C GLY A 187 -3.86 12.10 5.50
N TRP A 188 -4.25 13.35 5.68
CA TRP A 188 -5.64 13.72 5.93
C TRP A 188 -6.59 13.36 4.77
N THR A 189 -6.16 13.58 3.53
CA THR A 189 -6.93 13.23 2.33
C THR A 189 -7.25 11.72 2.32
N LEU A 190 -6.24 10.88 2.60
CA LEU A 190 -6.38 9.43 2.63
C LEU A 190 -7.26 8.95 3.80
N ASP A 191 -7.14 9.57 4.98
CA ASP A 191 -7.93 9.19 6.14
C ASP A 191 -9.41 9.54 5.95
N VAL A 192 -9.70 10.69 5.34
CA VAL A 192 -11.08 11.06 4.96
C VAL A 192 -11.59 10.13 3.85
N LEU A 193 -10.80 9.80 2.83
CA LEU A 193 -11.17 8.83 1.81
C LEU A 193 -11.48 7.45 2.41
N THR A 194 -10.61 6.97 3.29
CA THR A 194 -10.81 5.70 4.01
C THR A 194 -12.12 5.71 4.80
N THR A 195 -12.41 6.82 5.46
CA THR A 195 -13.64 7.02 6.22
C THR A 195 -14.88 6.98 5.31
N ILE A 196 -14.84 7.65 4.15
CA ILE A 196 -15.91 7.60 3.14
C ILE A 196 -16.12 6.16 2.63
N ARG A 197 -15.03 5.44 2.30
CA ARG A 197 -15.12 4.05 1.82
C ARG A 197 -15.69 3.09 2.88
N LYS A 198 -15.46 3.35 4.17
CA LYS A 198 -16.04 2.57 5.28
C LYS A 198 -17.54 2.76 5.45
N LEU A 199 -18.12 3.88 4.98
CA LEU A 199 -19.57 4.04 4.93
C LEU A 199 -20.25 3.00 4.04
N ALA A 200 -19.52 2.44 3.06
CA ALA A 200 -20.00 1.45 2.09
C ALA A 200 -21.27 1.88 1.34
N LYS A 201 -21.43 3.19 1.10
CA LYS A 201 -22.57 3.80 0.43
C LYS A 201 -22.12 4.49 -0.87
N PRO A 202 -22.89 4.42 -1.96
CA PRO A 202 -22.60 5.16 -3.19
C PRO A 202 -22.78 6.67 -3.05
N ARG A 203 -23.61 7.10 -2.08
CA ARG A 203 -23.87 8.50 -1.72
C ARG A 203 -23.81 8.69 -0.22
N PHE A 204 -23.34 9.85 0.21
CA PHE A 204 -23.24 10.19 1.63
C PHE A 204 -23.42 11.69 1.85
N SER A 205 -23.80 12.07 3.06
CA SER A 205 -23.92 13.45 3.49
C SER A 205 -22.72 13.90 4.32
N LEU A 206 -22.52 15.22 4.38
CA LEU A 206 -21.54 15.83 5.27
C LEU A 206 -21.80 15.48 6.74
N GLN A 207 -23.09 15.38 7.11
CA GLN A 207 -23.50 15.04 8.48
C GLN A 207 -23.10 13.61 8.87
N GLU A 208 -23.22 12.67 7.93
CA GLU A 208 -22.74 11.28 8.17
C GLU A 208 -21.23 11.25 8.42
N LEU A 209 -20.45 12.05 7.68
CA LEU A 209 -19.01 12.17 7.92
C LEU A 209 -18.68 12.83 9.27
N TYR A 210 -19.46 13.81 9.70
CA TYR A 210 -19.29 14.40 11.02
C TYR A 210 -19.58 13.39 12.14
N GLY A 211 -20.45 12.40 11.92
CA GLY A 211 -20.63 11.29 12.85
C GLY A 211 -19.35 10.47 13.09
N LEU A 212 -18.38 10.52 12.16
CA LEU A 212 -17.08 9.83 12.27
C LEU A 212 -15.95 10.77 12.75
N GLU A 213 -16.27 11.99 13.17
CA GLU A 213 -15.32 12.94 13.76
C GLU A 213 -14.49 12.34 14.91
N PRO A 214 -15.07 11.58 15.88
CA PRO A 214 -14.28 10.99 16.96
C PRO A 214 -13.20 10.03 16.46
N TYR A 215 -13.46 9.27 15.40
CA TYR A 215 -12.46 8.41 14.77
C TYR A 215 -11.32 9.23 14.16
N LEU A 216 -11.63 10.27 13.39
CA LEU A 216 -10.62 11.15 12.78
C LEU A 216 -9.83 11.92 13.84
N GLN A 217 -10.48 12.36 14.92
CA GLN A 217 -9.82 13.00 16.06
C GLN A 217 -8.81 12.06 16.73
N ASN A 218 -9.14 10.77 16.88
CA ASN A 218 -8.26 9.79 17.49
C ASN A 218 -6.98 9.54 16.67
N ILE A 219 -7.08 9.54 15.35
CA ILE A 219 -5.90 9.36 14.47
C ILE A 219 -5.12 10.66 14.22
N HIS A 220 -5.74 11.82 14.51
CA HIS A 220 -5.14 13.15 14.41
C HIS A 220 -5.29 13.94 15.72
N PRO A 221 -4.72 13.48 16.84
CA PRO A 221 -5.00 14.01 18.19
C PRO A 221 -4.60 15.48 18.36
N HIS A 222 -3.69 16.00 17.56
CA HIS A 222 -3.24 17.38 17.60
C HIS A 222 -4.11 18.36 16.81
N ASN A 223 -5.08 17.88 16.04
CA ASN A 223 -5.97 18.73 15.26
C ASN A 223 -7.23 19.06 16.06
N ARG A 224 -7.44 20.35 16.36
CA ARG A 224 -8.62 20.84 17.11
C ARG A 224 -9.79 21.26 16.18
N ASN A 225 -9.59 21.25 14.87
CA ASN A 225 -10.55 21.74 13.86
C ASN A 225 -10.91 20.64 12.87
N VAL A 226 -11.38 19.48 13.36
CA VAL A 226 -11.63 18.29 12.53
C VAL A 226 -12.70 18.54 11.46
N ARG A 227 -13.85 19.15 11.80
CA ARG A 227 -14.92 19.44 10.82
C ARG A 227 -14.50 20.38 9.69
N PRO A 228 -13.85 21.53 9.95
CA PRO A 228 -13.25 22.33 8.89
C PRO A 228 -12.26 21.53 8.02
N LYS A 229 -11.45 20.67 8.65
CA LYS A 229 -10.48 19.82 7.94
C LYS A 229 -11.17 18.79 7.04
N ILE A 230 -12.25 18.15 7.50
CA ILE A 230 -13.07 17.26 6.68
C ILE A 230 -13.56 18.01 5.41
N ARG A 231 -14.16 19.18 5.56
CA ARG A 231 -14.63 19.97 4.42
C ARG A 231 -13.52 20.31 3.43
N GLN A 232 -12.35 20.70 3.94
CA GLN A 232 -11.18 20.96 3.10
C GLN A 232 -10.78 19.69 2.30
N GLN A 233 -10.76 18.53 2.95
CA GLN A 233 -10.37 17.30 2.27
C GLN A 233 -11.43 16.82 1.27
N LEU A 234 -12.70 17.06 1.50
CA LEU A 234 -13.76 16.78 0.52
C LEU A 234 -13.56 17.59 -0.76
N GLN A 235 -13.11 18.85 -0.67
CA GLN A 235 -12.75 19.63 -1.86
C GLN A 235 -11.59 18.99 -2.62
N VAL A 236 -10.52 18.60 -1.91
CA VAL A 236 -9.38 17.92 -2.52
C VAL A 236 -9.81 16.61 -3.20
N LEU A 237 -10.60 15.78 -2.53
CA LEU A 237 -11.08 14.51 -3.09
C LEU A 237 -11.99 14.70 -4.31
N ARG A 238 -12.80 15.77 -4.34
CA ARG A 238 -13.61 16.15 -5.51
C ARG A 238 -12.71 16.56 -6.68
N ASP A 239 -11.71 17.40 -6.43
CA ASP A 239 -10.80 17.90 -7.46
C ASP A 239 -9.93 16.77 -8.05
N LEU A 240 -9.63 15.75 -7.22
CA LEU A 240 -9.00 14.50 -7.65
C LEU A 240 -9.97 13.57 -8.43
N GLY A 241 -11.27 13.85 -8.45
CA GLY A 241 -12.29 13.03 -9.11
C GLY A 241 -12.65 11.73 -8.37
N LEU A 242 -12.30 11.61 -7.07
CA LEU A 242 -12.61 10.43 -6.24
C LEU A 242 -14.02 10.50 -5.63
N ILE A 243 -14.57 11.69 -5.53
CA ILE A 243 -15.96 11.95 -5.14
C ILE A 243 -16.55 13.03 -6.03
N GLU A 244 -17.87 13.13 -6.02
CA GLU A 244 -18.62 14.17 -6.73
C GLU A 244 -19.53 14.91 -5.74
N PHE A 245 -19.64 16.22 -5.90
CA PHE A 245 -20.61 17.04 -5.21
C PHE A 245 -21.95 16.96 -5.95
N THR A 246 -23.01 16.55 -5.28
CA THR A 246 -24.33 16.36 -5.89
C THR A 246 -25.32 17.48 -5.54
N SER A 247 -25.26 17.97 -4.30
CA SER A 247 -26.05 19.11 -3.80
C SER A 247 -25.43 19.60 -2.50
N PRO A 248 -25.87 20.74 -1.92
CA PRO A 248 -25.35 21.26 -0.66
C PRO A 248 -25.28 20.19 0.43
N GLY A 249 -24.06 19.88 0.87
CA GLY A 249 -23.78 18.88 1.89
C GLY A 249 -23.93 17.41 1.47
N ASN A 250 -24.16 17.11 0.19
CA ASN A 250 -24.31 15.75 -0.32
C ASN A 250 -23.28 15.42 -1.42
N TYR A 251 -22.79 14.19 -1.37
CA TYR A 251 -21.71 13.71 -2.22
C TYR A 251 -22.01 12.32 -2.78
N ALA A 252 -21.45 12.01 -3.95
CA ALA A 252 -21.42 10.69 -4.52
C ALA A 252 -19.97 10.17 -4.57
N VAL A 253 -19.81 8.88 -4.32
CA VAL A 253 -18.53 8.18 -4.44
C VAL A 253 -18.30 7.87 -5.92
N ARG A 254 -17.15 8.25 -6.45
CA ARG A 254 -16.67 7.77 -7.74
C ARG A 254 -15.72 6.60 -7.51
N GLY A 255 -15.94 5.50 -8.23
CA GLY A 255 -15.17 4.26 -8.11
C GLY A 255 -14.50 3.89 -9.38
#